data_cc4838b28f18a2b21e4fbb184bc0226f
#
_entry.id   cc4838b28f18a2b21e4fbb184bc0226f
#
_cell.length_a   1.000
_cell.length_b   1.000
_cell.length_c   1.000
_cell.angle_alpha   90.00
_cell.angle_beta   90.00
_cell.angle_gamma   90.00
#
_symmetry.space_group_name_H-M   'P 1'
#
loop_
_entity.id
_entity.type
_entity.pdbx_description
1 polymer ?
#
loop_
_entity_poly.entity_id
_entity_poly.type
_entity_poly.pdbx_seq_one_letter_code
_entity_poly.pdbx_strand_id
1 'polypeptide(L)'
;MILSASSRTARTGIFNYYVTKGQEDQSWFDKAVADFNKALKVAQKKDDVYYNIAKLMHAYQLSKPEKTYKDWTYDTALKNLRQAIAIDPLPVYTQLEGDILFAQQDYAGALAAYEKVNASNIASPATFFSAAKTKELLKADPKEVIVLMDSCIARCPQPVTSAFAPYLLERAQMNLNANQARNAMLDYDAYFKAVNGQVNDMFYYYREQAALKARQYQRALDDIAKAIELNPKDLTYKAEQAVVNLR
;
A
#
# COMPACT_ATOMS: atom_id res chain seq x y z
N MET A 1 -1.15 -18.03 29.70
CA MET A 1 -2.51 -18.13 29.14
C MET A 1 -2.38 -18.81 27.80
N ILE A 2 -2.66 -20.12 27.73
CA ILE A 2 -2.52 -20.92 26.51
C ILE A 2 -3.71 -20.57 25.65
N LEU A 3 -3.42 -19.97 24.49
CA LEU A 3 -4.43 -19.58 23.51
C LEU A 3 -5.00 -20.82 22.82
N SER A 4 -6.08 -21.35 23.34
CA SER A 4 -7.06 -22.04 22.49
C SER A 4 -7.75 -20.95 21.65
N ALA A 5 -7.02 -20.32 20.74
CA ALA A 5 -7.57 -19.23 19.95
C ALA A 5 -8.43 -19.83 18.84
N SER A 6 -9.72 -19.94 19.12
CA SER A 6 -10.73 -20.40 18.18
C SER A 6 -11.06 -19.39 17.09
N SER A 7 -10.48 -18.19 17.06
CA SER A 7 -10.75 -17.20 16.02
C SER A 7 -9.49 -16.54 15.44
N ARG A 8 -9.48 -16.36 14.13
CA ARG A 8 -8.44 -15.64 13.38
C ARG A 8 -8.27 -14.20 13.90
N THR A 9 -9.35 -13.54 14.33
CA THR A 9 -9.38 -12.18 14.88
C THR A 9 -8.59 -12.04 16.17
N ALA A 10 -8.69 -13.01 17.10
CA ALA A 10 -7.94 -13.00 18.35
C ALA A 10 -6.43 -13.14 18.10
N ARG A 11 -6.03 -13.95 17.12
CA ARG A 11 -4.62 -14.12 16.71
C ARG A 11 -4.02 -12.87 16.07
N THR A 12 -4.79 -12.15 15.27
CA THR A 12 -4.37 -10.85 14.71
C THR A 12 -4.16 -9.80 15.79
N GLY A 13 -5.02 -9.75 16.81
CA GLY A 13 -4.86 -8.83 17.94
C GLY A 13 -3.57 -9.07 18.72
N ILE A 14 -3.23 -10.33 18.96
CA ILE A 14 -1.99 -10.73 19.64
C ILE A 14 -0.77 -10.37 18.78
N PHE A 15 -0.81 -10.64 17.49
CA PHE A 15 0.25 -10.24 16.57
C PHE A 15 0.51 -8.74 16.62
N ASN A 16 -0.54 -7.92 16.49
CA ASN A 16 -0.41 -6.46 16.53
C ASN A 16 0.15 -5.98 17.87
N TYR A 17 -0.25 -6.59 18.98
CA TYR A 17 0.29 -6.29 20.30
C TYR A 17 1.81 -6.54 20.36
N TYR A 18 2.27 -7.70 19.90
CA TYR A 18 3.70 -8.01 19.89
C TYR A 18 4.50 -7.09 18.97
N VAL A 19 3.99 -6.72 17.80
CA VAL A 19 4.66 -5.78 16.89
C VAL A 19 4.78 -4.41 17.54
N THR A 20 3.71 -3.87 18.10
CA THR A 20 3.72 -2.56 18.75
C THR A 20 4.70 -2.54 19.92
N LYS A 21 4.65 -3.55 20.80
CA LYS A 21 5.56 -3.64 21.95
C LYS A 21 7.00 -3.91 21.55
N GLY A 22 7.24 -4.70 20.51
CA GLY A 22 8.57 -4.98 20.00
C GLY A 22 9.29 -3.77 19.39
N GLN A 23 8.55 -2.77 18.91
CA GLN A 23 9.11 -1.48 18.50
C GLN A 23 9.68 -0.71 19.70
N GLU A 24 9.05 -0.81 20.87
CA GLU A 24 9.48 -0.18 22.11
C GLU A 24 10.62 -0.98 22.77
N ASP A 25 10.46 -2.30 22.91
CA ASP A 25 11.39 -3.22 23.57
C ASP A 25 11.50 -4.54 22.82
N GLN A 26 12.70 -4.85 22.35
CA GLN A 26 13.00 -6.05 21.55
C GLN A 26 12.68 -7.37 22.28
N SER A 27 12.68 -7.40 23.61
CA SER A 27 12.34 -8.61 24.37
C SER A 27 10.93 -9.14 24.07
N TRP A 28 10.02 -8.29 23.54
CA TRP A 28 8.69 -8.71 23.13
C TRP A 28 8.70 -9.57 21.87
N PHE A 29 9.66 -9.39 20.98
CA PHE A 29 9.84 -10.28 19.84
C PHE A 29 10.29 -11.68 20.31
N ASP A 30 11.17 -11.75 21.33
CA ASP A 30 11.56 -13.02 21.95
C ASP A 30 10.38 -13.77 22.58
N LYS A 31 9.52 -13.04 23.28
CA LYS A 31 8.28 -13.60 23.86
C LYS A 31 7.34 -14.10 22.76
N ALA A 32 7.16 -13.33 21.67
CA ALA A 32 6.32 -13.75 20.56
C ALA A 32 6.83 -15.07 19.93
N VAL A 33 8.14 -15.17 19.68
CA VAL A 33 8.74 -16.39 19.13
C VAL A 33 8.56 -17.57 20.08
N ALA A 34 8.80 -17.36 21.37
CA ALA A 34 8.62 -18.43 22.36
C ALA A 34 7.17 -18.95 22.38
N ASP A 35 6.19 -18.05 22.27
CA ASP A 35 4.78 -18.42 22.26
C ASP A 35 4.37 -19.09 20.94
N PHE A 36 4.86 -18.62 19.79
CA PHE A 36 4.65 -19.32 18.51
C PHE A 36 5.29 -20.70 18.48
N ASN A 37 6.50 -20.87 19.02
CA ASN A 37 7.17 -22.18 19.13
C ASN A 37 6.39 -23.15 20.03
N LYS A 38 5.78 -22.67 21.12
CA LYS A 38 4.86 -23.49 21.94
C LYS A 38 3.61 -23.86 21.13
N ALA A 39 3.04 -22.89 20.40
CA ALA A 39 1.87 -23.13 19.57
C ALA A 39 2.13 -24.19 18.48
N LEU A 40 3.31 -24.19 17.83
CA LEU A 40 3.70 -25.20 16.85
C LEU A 40 3.72 -26.64 17.40
N LYS A 41 3.96 -26.80 18.70
CA LYS A 41 3.97 -28.13 19.35
C LYS A 41 2.57 -28.70 19.56
N VAL A 42 1.57 -27.84 19.75
CA VAL A 42 0.22 -28.25 20.18
C VAL A 42 -0.87 -27.98 19.15
N ALA A 43 -0.62 -27.16 18.14
CA ALA A 43 -1.60 -26.84 17.12
C ALA A 43 -1.87 -28.05 16.22
N GLN A 44 -3.16 -28.39 16.02
CA GLN A 44 -3.59 -29.40 15.05
C GLN A 44 -3.30 -28.96 13.62
N LYS A 45 -3.56 -27.70 13.31
CA LYS A 45 -3.30 -27.05 12.03
C LYS A 45 -2.29 -25.93 12.26
N LYS A 46 -1.14 -25.99 11.60
CA LYS A 46 0.03 -25.14 11.88
C LYS A 46 0.20 -23.98 10.91
N ASP A 47 -0.60 -23.90 9.86
CA ASP A 47 -0.52 -22.87 8.82
C ASP A 47 -0.56 -21.44 9.39
N ASP A 48 -1.56 -21.16 10.23
CA ASP A 48 -1.69 -19.85 10.88
C ASP A 48 -0.49 -19.49 11.76
N VAL A 49 0.14 -20.48 12.41
CA VAL A 49 1.30 -20.22 13.27
C VAL A 49 2.51 -19.86 12.41
N TYR A 50 2.78 -20.63 11.35
CA TYR A 50 3.85 -20.33 10.40
C TYR A 50 3.64 -18.98 9.72
N TYR A 51 2.40 -18.65 9.31
CA TYR A 51 2.07 -17.35 8.75
C TYR A 51 2.36 -16.21 9.73
N ASN A 52 1.97 -16.32 11.00
CA ASN A 52 2.21 -15.27 12.00
C ASN A 52 3.70 -15.13 12.34
N ILE A 53 4.48 -16.21 12.33
CA ILE A 53 5.94 -16.15 12.45
C ILE A 53 6.53 -15.37 11.28
N ALA A 54 6.18 -15.72 10.04
CA ALA A 54 6.67 -15.04 8.84
C ALA A 54 6.29 -13.55 8.84
N LYS A 55 5.05 -13.24 9.20
CA LYS A 55 4.53 -11.86 9.29
C LYS A 55 5.28 -11.05 10.35
N LEU A 56 5.60 -11.64 11.49
CA LEU A 56 6.36 -10.99 12.55
C LEU A 56 7.80 -10.69 12.10
N MET A 57 8.45 -11.65 11.45
CA MET A 57 9.80 -11.47 10.90
C MET A 57 9.84 -10.36 9.85
N HIS A 58 8.86 -10.34 8.93
CA HIS A 58 8.72 -9.29 7.92
C HIS A 58 8.52 -7.91 8.57
N ALA A 59 7.60 -7.81 9.53
CA ALA A 59 7.36 -6.54 10.25
C ALA A 59 8.61 -6.05 11.00
N TYR A 60 9.38 -6.96 11.58
CA TYR A 60 10.65 -6.62 12.22
C TYR A 60 11.64 -6.04 11.21
N GLN A 61 11.86 -6.71 10.07
CA GLN A 61 12.78 -6.26 9.03
C GLN A 61 12.40 -4.88 8.47
N LEU A 62 11.10 -4.61 8.27
CA LEU A 62 10.62 -3.29 7.84
C LEU A 62 10.87 -2.19 8.89
N SER A 63 10.74 -2.52 10.19
CA SER A 63 10.89 -1.53 11.26
C SER A 63 12.35 -1.25 11.64
N LYS A 64 13.25 -2.22 11.40
CA LYS A 64 14.67 -2.17 11.80
C LYS A 64 15.57 -2.74 10.72
N PRO A 65 15.61 -2.17 9.50
CA PRO A 65 16.35 -2.73 8.38
C PRO A 65 17.87 -2.80 8.61
N GLU A 66 18.42 -1.92 9.46
CA GLU A 66 19.84 -1.86 9.79
C GLU A 66 20.28 -2.90 10.85
N LYS A 67 19.35 -3.64 11.43
CA LYS A 67 19.63 -4.58 12.52
C LYS A 67 19.24 -5.99 12.14
N THR A 68 20.23 -6.88 12.16
CA THR A 68 19.98 -8.32 12.13
C THR A 68 19.58 -8.80 13.52
N TYR A 69 18.49 -9.55 13.62
CA TYR A 69 18.04 -10.16 14.85
C TYR A 69 17.98 -11.66 14.67
N LYS A 70 18.90 -12.40 15.30
CA LYS A 70 19.04 -13.86 15.16
C LYS A 70 19.09 -14.25 13.67
N ASP A 71 18.26 -15.20 13.26
CA ASP A 71 18.05 -15.67 11.89
C ASP A 71 16.83 -15.02 11.20
N TRP A 72 16.36 -13.88 11.70
CA TRP A 72 15.20 -13.17 11.16
C TRP A 72 15.58 -12.40 9.90
N THR A 73 15.58 -13.11 8.81
CA THR A 73 15.80 -12.59 7.47
C THR A 73 14.52 -12.74 6.65
N TYR A 74 14.44 -12.05 5.53
CA TYR A 74 13.35 -12.27 4.57
C TYR A 74 13.30 -13.72 4.09
N ASP A 75 14.45 -14.38 3.90
CA ASP A 75 14.52 -15.80 3.50
C ASP A 75 13.92 -16.72 4.55
N THR A 76 14.23 -16.47 5.83
CA THR A 76 13.65 -17.24 6.93
C THR A 76 12.15 -16.99 7.06
N ALA A 77 11.70 -15.74 6.84
CA ALA A 77 10.28 -15.41 6.78
C ALA A 77 9.57 -16.16 5.63
N LEU A 78 10.15 -16.16 4.42
CA LEU A 78 9.62 -16.90 3.27
C LEU A 78 9.57 -18.41 3.53
N LYS A 79 10.60 -18.96 4.17
CA LYS A 79 10.63 -20.40 4.54
C LYS A 79 9.44 -20.77 5.43
N ASN A 80 9.17 -19.99 6.47
CA ASN A 80 8.02 -20.21 7.34
C ASN A 80 6.70 -20.03 6.57
N LEU A 81 6.59 -18.98 5.76
CA LEU A 81 5.38 -18.71 4.99
C LEU A 81 5.04 -19.82 3.99
N ARG A 82 6.05 -20.38 3.33
CA ARG A 82 5.88 -21.52 2.42
C ARG A 82 5.42 -22.78 3.14
N GLN A 83 5.77 -22.98 4.42
CA GLN A 83 5.15 -24.03 5.24
C GLN A 83 3.66 -23.76 5.45
N ALA A 84 3.26 -22.52 5.70
CA ALA A 84 1.85 -22.16 5.82
C ALA A 84 1.09 -22.45 4.51
N ILE A 85 1.62 -22.00 3.37
CA ILE A 85 1.01 -22.19 2.04
C ILE A 85 0.91 -23.68 1.68
N ALA A 86 1.89 -24.49 2.05
CA ALA A 86 1.87 -25.93 1.79
C ALA A 86 0.78 -26.67 2.59
N ILE A 87 0.40 -26.15 3.76
CA ILE A 87 -0.65 -26.73 4.60
C ILE A 87 -2.03 -26.25 4.14
N ASP A 88 -2.16 -24.94 3.87
CA ASP A 88 -3.40 -24.31 3.39
C ASP A 88 -3.07 -23.13 2.47
N PRO A 89 -3.31 -23.20 1.15
CA PRO A 89 -2.92 -22.17 0.19
C PRO A 89 -3.88 -20.96 0.23
N LEU A 90 -3.98 -20.28 1.36
CA LEU A 90 -4.84 -19.11 1.50
C LEU A 90 -4.28 -17.89 0.75
N PRO A 91 -5.12 -17.09 0.06
CA PRO A 91 -4.68 -15.90 -0.66
C PRO A 91 -3.94 -14.88 0.21
N VAL A 92 -4.30 -14.76 1.49
CA VAL A 92 -3.60 -13.87 2.43
C VAL A 92 -2.14 -14.28 2.68
N TYR A 93 -1.82 -15.58 2.57
CA TYR A 93 -0.46 -16.07 2.68
C TYR A 93 0.34 -15.75 1.41
N THR A 94 -0.27 -15.95 0.24
CA THR A 94 0.33 -15.58 -1.04
C THR A 94 0.53 -14.06 -1.16
N GLN A 95 -0.38 -13.25 -0.60
CA GLN A 95 -0.18 -11.80 -0.53
C GLN A 95 1.07 -11.46 0.30
N LEU A 96 1.22 -12.03 1.48
CA LEU A 96 2.41 -11.81 2.31
C LEU A 96 3.70 -12.30 1.62
N GLU A 97 3.63 -13.38 0.81
CA GLU A 97 4.77 -13.81 -0.01
C GLU A 97 5.18 -12.69 -0.98
N GLY A 98 4.21 -12.09 -1.66
CA GLY A 98 4.45 -10.93 -2.52
C GLY A 98 5.06 -9.75 -1.75
N ASP A 99 4.54 -9.43 -0.57
CA ASP A 99 5.05 -8.32 0.26
C ASP A 99 6.52 -8.54 0.70
N ILE A 100 6.88 -9.77 1.06
CA ILE A 100 8.24 -10.12 1.45
C ILE A 100 9.18 -10.07 0.24
N LEU A 101 8.78 -10.64 -0.91
CA LEU A 101 9.55 -10.60 -2.15
C LEU A 101 9.76 -9.16 -2.64
N PHE A 102 8.73 -8.32 -2.51
CA PHE A 102 8.84 -6.90 -2.81
C PHE A 102 9.88 -6.21 -1.93
N ALA A 103 9.89 -6.49 -0.63
CA ALA A 103 10.87 -5.94 0.31
C ALA A 103 12.30 -6.43 0.02
N GLN A 104 12.46 -7.63 -0.55
CA GLN A 104 13.74 -8.16 -1.06
C GLN A 104 14.14 -7.58 -2.42
N GLN A 105 13.29 -6.75 -3.03
CA GLN A 105 13.45 -6.24 -4.40
C GLN A 105 13.35 -7.31 -5.49
N ASP A 106 12.85 -8.50 -5.16
CA ASP A 106 12.41 -9.48 -6.16
C ASP A 106 11.03 -9.09 -6.70
N TYR A 107 11.03 -8.04 -7.54
CA TYR A 107 9.79 -7.49 -8.08
C TYR A 107 9.07 -8.46 -9.04
N ALA A 108 9.80 -9.32 -9.73
CA ALA A 108 9.19 -10.32 -10.61
C ALA A 108 8.44 -11.38 -9.80
N GLY A 109 9.06 -11.91 -8.76
CA GLY A 109 8.43 -12.85 -7.84
C GLY A 109 7.25 -12.22 -7.09
N ALA A 110 7.40 -10.97 -6.62
CA ALA A 110 6.32 -10.23 -5.96
C ALA A 110 5.10 -10.05 -6.87
N LEU A 111 5.32 -9.63 -8.13
CA LEU A 111 4.24 -9.46 -9.11
C LEU A 111 3.48 -10.77 -9.35
N ALA A 112 4.20 -11.87 -9.54
CA ALA A 112 3.58 -13.18 -9.76
C ALA A 112 2.71 -13.61 -8.55
N ALA A 113 3.16 -13.33 -7.32
CA ALA A 113 2.38 -13.59 -6.12
C ALA A 113 1.11 -12.71 -6.05
N TYR A 114 1.22 -11.42 -6.31
CA TYR A 114 0.06 -10.51 -6.32
C TYR A 114 -0.94 -10.85 -7.42
N GLU A 115 -0.48 -11.17 -8.62
CA GLU A 115 -1.36 -11.56 -9.74
C GLU A 115 -2.14 -12.85 -9.42
N LYS A 116 -1.50 -13.80 -8.75
CA LYS A 116 -2.18 -15.01 -8.27
C LYS A 116 -3.29 -14.68 -7.26
N VAL A 117 -3.06 -13.72 -6.36
CA VAL A 117 -4.10 -13.25 -5.43
C VAL A 117 -5.19 -12.47 -6.17
N ASN A 118 -4.80 -11.60 -7.12
CA ASN A 118 -5.74 -10.77 -7.89
C ASN A 118 -6.69 -11.59 -8.77
N ALA A 119 -6.28 -12.79 -9.18
CA ALA A 119 -7.15 -13.74 -9.88
C ALA A 119 -8.23 -14.35 -8.97
N SER A 120 -8.16 -14.17 -7.66
CA SER A 120 -9.15 -14.68 -6.71
C SER A 120 -10.31 -13.68 -6.49
N ASN A 121 -11.50 -14.21 -6.15
CA ASN A 121 -12.68 -13.37 -5.88
C ASN A 121 -12.56 -12.53 -4.60
N ILE A 122 -11.56 -12.80 -3.76
CA ILE A 122 -11.33 -12.13 -2.46
C ILE A 122 -10.17 -11.14 -2.50
N ALA A 123 -9.62 -10.85 -3.68
CA ALA A 123 -8.56 -9.86 -3.83
C ALA A 123 -9.01 -8.48 -3.33
N SER A 124 -8.18 -7.86 -2.51
CA SER A 124 -8.44 -6.56 -1.91
C SER A 124 -7.96 -5.41 -2.80
N PRO A 125 -8.43 -4.17 -2.61
CA PRO A 125 -7.84 -2.99 -3.26
C PRO A 125 -6.32 -2.94 -3.10
N ALA A 126 -5.82 -3.23 -1.89
CA ALA A 126 -4.39 -3.19 -1.57
C ALA A 126 -3.56 -4.14 -2.43
N THR A 127 -4.05 -5.34 -2.76
CA THR A 127 -3.30 -6.30 -3.58
C THR A 127 -3.15 -5.82 -5.03
N PHE A 128 -4.21 -5.21 -5.58
CA PHE A 128 -4.14 -4.57 -6.91
C PHE A 128 -3.19 -3.38 -6.92
N PHE A 129 -3.22 -2.58 -5.86
CA PHE A 129 -2.28 -1.47 -5.68
C PHE A 129 -0.83 -1.96 -5.61
N SER A 130 -0.54 -2.99 -4.82
CA SER A 130 0.80 -3.58 -4.73
C SER A 130 1.29 -4.10 -6.08
N ALA A 131 0.43 -4.78 -6.84
CA ALA A 131 0.75 -5.23 -8.20
C ALA A 131 1.03 -4.04 -9.14
N ALA A 132 0.24 -2.97 -9.08
CA ALA A 132 0.44 -1.77 -9.88
C ALA A 132 1.79 -1.09 -9.57
N LYS A 133 2.12 -0.90 -8.29
CA LYS A 133 3.41 -0.35 -7.86
C LYS A 133 4.59 -1.23 -8.29
N THR A 134 4.42 -2.54 -8.22
CA THR A 134 5.45 -3.50 -8.66
C THR A 134 5.67 -3.42 -10.17
N LYS A 135 4.61 -3.34 -10.98
CA LYS A 135 4.71 -3.13 -12.44
C LYS A 135 5.39 -1.80 -12.79
N GLU A 136 5.09 -0.74 -12.03
CA GLU A 136 5.75 0.57 -12.22
C GLU A 136 7.26 0.46 -12.00
N LEU A 137 7.71 -0.23 -10.93
CA LEU A 137 9.13 -0.48 -10.66
C LEU A 137 9.80 -1.36 -11.74
N LEU A 138 9.07 -2.30 -12.31
CA LEU A 138 9.50 -3.11 -13.45
C LEU A 138 9.47 -2.35 -14.79
N LYS A 139 9.10 -1.07 -14.79
CA LYS A 139 8.99 -0.21 -15.97
C LYS A 139 8.05 -0.77 -17.05
N ALA A 140 6.96 -1.40 -16.63
CA ALA A 140 5.91 -1.87 -17.52
C ALA A 140 5.20 -0.70 -18.23
N ASP A 141 4.42 -1.00 -19.27
CA ASP A 141 3.63 0.02 -19.95
C ASP A 141 2.70 0.73 -18.93
N PRO A 142 2.72 2.07 -18.84
CA PRO A 142 1.85 2.82 -17.96
C PRO A 142 0.36 2.45 -18.07
N LYS A 143 -0.10 2.02 -19.24
CA LYS A 143 -1.48 1.57 -19.44
C LYS A 143 -1.79 0.30 -18.64
N GLU A 144 -0.85 -0.64 -18.56
CA GLU A 144 -1.03 -1.86 -17.77
C GLU A 144 -1.09 -1.54 -16.27
N VAL A 145 -0.29 -0.57 -15.82
CA VAL A 145 -0.30 -0.10 -14.43
C VAL A 145 -1.66 0.53 -14.10
N ILE A 146 -2.19 1.37 -15.00
CA ILE A 146 -3.50 2.03 -14.82
C ILE A 146 -4.63 0.99 -14.73
N VAL A 147 -4.63 -0.07 -15.54
CA VAL A 147 -5.64 -1.15 -15.47
C VAL A 147 -5.69 -1.81 -14.09
N LEU A 148 -4.54 -2.01 -13.46
CA LEU A 148 -4.49 -2.52 -12.09
C LEU A 148 -5.04 -1.50 -11.08
N MET A 149 -4.76 -0.23 -11.27
CA MET A 149 -5.31 0.84 -10.41
C MET A 149 -6.82 1.02 -10.60
N ASP A 150 -7.33 0.83 -11.82
CA ASP A 150 -8.78 0.80 -12.09
C ASP A 150 -9.44 -0.34 -11.32
N SER A 151 -8.83 -1.52 -11.33
CA SER A 151 -9.27 -2.68 -10.57
C SER A 151 -9.20 -2.44 -9.06
N CYS A 152 -8.15 -1.76 -8.57
CA CYS A 152 -8.01 -1.35 -7.18
C CYS A 152 -9.18 -0.45 -6.76
N ILE A 153 -9.46 0.61 -7.51
CA ILE A 153 -10.51 1.58 -7.17
C ILE A 153 -11.91 0.98 -7.32
N ALA A 154 -12.13 0.10 -8.29
CA ALA A 154 -13.40 -0.60 -8.46
C ALA A 154 -13.76 -1.50 -7.25
N ARG A 155 -12.75 -1.95 -6.50
CA ARG A 155 -12.96 -2.74 -5.27
C ARG A 155 -13.06 -1.91 -3.99
N CYS A 156 -12.83 -0.60 -4.07
CA CYS A 156 -13.07 0.30 -2.95
C CYS A 156 -14.59 0.50 -2.75
N PRO A 157 -15.05 0.85 -1.53
CA PRO A 157 -16.42 1.31 -1.32
C PRO A 157 -16.77 2.47 -2.26
N GLN A 158 -18.00 2.50 -2.76
CA GLN A 158 -18.47 3.56 -3.64
C GLN A 158 -19.58 4.38 -2.96
N PRO A 159 -19.46 5.70 -2.89
CA PRO A 159 -18.32 6.52 -3.33
C PRO A 159 -17.05 6.21 -2.51
N VAL A 160 -15.88 6.44 -3.12
CA VAL A 160 -14.59 6.23 -2.44
C VAL A 160 -14.54 7.08 -1.17
N THR A 161 -14.27 6.43 -0.04
CA THR A 161 -14.16 7.10 1.27
C THR A 161 -12.76 7.62 1.52
N SER A 162 -12.59 8.48 2.54
CA SER A 162 -11.28 9.05 2.92
C SER A 162 -10.21 8.00 3.19
N ALA A 163 -10.59 6.82 3.72
CA ALA A 163 -9.65 5.71 3.97
C ALA A 163 -9.03 5.14 2.68
N PHE A 164 -9.71 5.22 1.56
CA PHE A 164 -9.26 4.72 0.25
C PHE A 164 -8.86 5.84 -0.72
N ALA A 165 -9.06 7.10 -0.33
CA ALA A 165 -8.73 8.27 -1.15
C ALA A 165 -7.27 8.31 -1.65
N PRO A 166 -6.25 7.85 -0.89
CA PRO A 166 -4.88 7.80 -1.39
C PRO A 166 -4.71 7.03 -2.72
N TYR A 167 -5.52 6.01 -2.99
CA TYR A 167 -5.45 5.30 -4.27
C TYR A 167 -5.85 6.16 -5.47
N LEU A 168 -6.74 7.14 -5.28
CA LEU A 168 -7.10 8.11 -6.31
C LEU A 168 -5.90 9.01 -6.66
N LEU A 169 -5.14 9.45 -5.67
CA LEU A 169 -3.93 10.26 -5.90
C LEU A 169 -2.86 9.47 -6.67
N GLU A 170 -2.66 8.22 -6.31
CA GLU A 170 -1.70 7.36 -7.00
C GLU A 170 -2.13 7.14 -8.46
N ARG A 171 -3.42 6.86 -8.72
CA ARG A 171 -3.90 6.74 -10.10
C ARG A 171 -3.82 8.05 -10.87
N ALA A 172 -4.09 9.19 -10.23
CA ALA A 172 -3.93 10.51 -10.85
C ALA A 172 -2.50 10.71 -11.35
N GLN A 173 -1.50 10.38 -10.52
CA GLN A 173 -0.10 10.49 -10.90
C GLN A 173 0.26 9.55 -12.06
N MET A 174 -0.22 8.29 -12.02
CA MET A 174 -0.01 7.33 -13.12
C MET A 174 -0.68 7.80 -14.41
N ASN A 175 -1.88 8.38 -14.33
CA ASN A 175 -2.57 9.00 -15.47
C ASN A 175 -1.76 10.18 -16.05
N LEU A 176 -1.15 11.02 -15.21
CA LEU A 176 -0.27 12.10 -15.68
C LEU A 176 0.98 11.58 -16.39
N ASN A 177 1.59 10.52 -15.87
CA ASN A 177 2.75 9.87 -16.47
C ASN A 177 2.41 9.23 -17.83
N ALA A 178 1.16 8.75 -17.99
CA ALA A 178 0.63 8.21 -19.23
C ALA A 178 0.04 9.27 -20.19
N ASN A 179 0.25 10.57 -19.92
CA ASN A 179 -0.34 11.70 -20.66
C ASN A 179 -1.88 11.71 -20.71
N GLN A 180 -2.54 11.11 -19.72
CA GLN A 180 -3.99 11.07 -19.56
C GLN A 180 -4.48 12.16 -18.57
N ALA A 181 -4.11 13.40 -18.83
CA ALA A 181 -4.33 14.53 -17.91
C ALA A 181 -5.81 14.73 -17.49
N ARG A 182 -6.77 14.45 -18.39
CA ARG A 182 -8.20 14.55 -18.06
C ARG A 182 -8.61 13.51 -17.01
N ASN A 183 -8.10 12.29 -17.11
CA ASN A 183 -8.37 11.23 -16.13
C ASN A 183 -7.74 11.58 -14.78
N ALA A 184 -6.51 12.12 -14.79
CA ALA A 184 -5.87 12.60 -13.57
C ALA A 184 -6.70 13.67 -12.84
N MET A 185 -7.29 14.63 -13.58
CA MET A 185 -8.19 15.64 -13.01
C MET A 185 -9.43 15.01 -12.36
N LEU A 186 -10.05 14.02 -13.01
CA LEU A 186 -11.20 13.31 -12.44
C LEU A 186 -10.84 12.60 -11.14
N ASP A 187 -9.63 12.04 -11.06
CA ASP A 187 -9.12 11.41 -9.84
C ASP A 187 -8.87 12.42 -8.72
N TYR A 188 -8.29 13.60 -9.01
CA TYR A 188 -8.16 14.67 -8.03
C TYR A 188 -9.53 15.19 -7.57
N ASP A 189 -10.50 15.33 -8.45
CA ASP A 189 -11.87 15.73 -8.09
C ASP A 189 -12.53 14.72 -7.16
N ALA A 190 -12.34 13.43 -7.46
CA ALA A 190 -12.86 12.35 -6.62
C ALA A 190 -12.14 12.33 -5.25
N TYR A 191 -10.83 12.57 -5.23
CA TYR A 191 -10.07 12.71 -4.00
C TYR A 191 -10.59 13.85 -3.13
N PHE A 192 -10.77 15.06 -3.70
CA PHE A 192 -11.28 16.21 -2.96
C PHE A 192 -12.66 15.94 -2.36
N LYS A 193 -13.53 15.24 -3.09
CA LYS A 193 -14.84 14.79 -2.57
C LYS A 193 -14.68 13.79 -1.42
N ALA A 194 -13.79 12.80 -1.57
CA ALA A 194 -13.58 11.75 -0.57
C ALA A 194 -13.08 12.29 0.77
N VAL A 195 -12.33 13.41 0.76
CA VAL A 195 -11.80 14.07 1.96
C VAL A 195 -12.60 15.32 2.36
N ASN A 196 -13.81 15.52 1.80
CA ASN A 196 -14.68 16.67 2.08
C ASN A 196 -14.00 18.04 1.87
N GLY A 197 -13.12 18.16 0.87
CA GLY A 197 -12.37 19.37 0.57
C GLY A 197 -11.28 19.72 1.60
N GLN A 198 -11.00 18.86 2.57
CA GLN A 198 -9.93 19.07 3.56
C GLN A 198 -8.57 18.73 2.93
N VAL A 199 -8.08 19.63 2.13
CA VAL A 199 -6.80 19.52 1.41
C VAL A 199 -5.92 20.74 1.68
N ASN A 200 -4.61 20.54 1.61
CA ASN A 200 -3.64 21.62 1.69
C ASN A 200 -3.36 22.24 0.30
N ASP A 201 -2.56 23.29 0.27
CA ASP A 201 -2.11 24.02 -0.91
C ASP A 201 -1.52 23.11 -2.01
N MET A 202 -0.73 22.10 -1.61
CA MET A 202 -0.02 21.21 -2.53
C MET A 202 -1.00 20.38 -3.40
N PHE A 203 -2.17 19.98 -2.89
CA PHE A 203 -3.14 19.23 -3.70
C PHE A 203 -3.84 20.09 -4.73
N TYR A 204 -4.07 21.38 -4.44
CA TYR A 204 -4.54 22.34 -5.44
C TYR A 204 -3.49 22.52 -6.54
N TYR A 205 -2.22 22.64 -6.19
CA TYR A 205 -1.13 22.71 -7.15
C TYR A 205 -1.03 21.46 -8.03
N TYR A 206 -1.16 20.25 -7.48
CA TYR A 206 -1.15 19.02 -8.28
C TYR A 206 -2.35 18.95 -9.25
N ARG A 207 -3.54 19.38 -8.82
CA ARG A 207 -4.70 19.42 -9.70
C ARG A 207 -4.57 20.51 -10.78
N GLU A 208 -3.98 21.62 -10.44
CA GLU A 208 -3.61 22.68 -11.40
C GLU A 208 -2.71 22.12 -12.52
N GLN A 209 -1.64 21.40 -12.18
CA GLN A 209 -0.75 20.79 -13.16
C GLN A 209 -1.50 19.82 -14.10
N ALA A 210 -2.45 19.06 -13.59
CA ALA A 210 -3.30 18.19 -14.39
C ALA A 210 -4.24 19.02 -15.31
N ALA A 211 -4.83 20.08 -14.78
CA ALA A 211 -5.71 20.99 -15.53
C ALA A 211 -4.94 21.68 -16.68
N LEU A 212 -3.74 22.18 -16.39
CA LEU A 212 -2.87 22.81 -17.39
C LEU A 212 -2.52 21.85 -18.53
N LYS A 213 -2.09 20.61 -18.21
CA LYS A 213 -1.83 19.57 -19.21
C LYS A 213 -3.08 19.18 -20.00
N ALA A 214 -4.26 19.23 -19.38
CA ALA A 214 -5.55 18.99 -20.02
C ALA A 214 -6.07 20.19 -20.83
N ARG A 215 -5.35 21.31 -20.87
CA ARG A 215 -5.70 22.59 -21.48
C ARG A 215 -6.98 23.21 -20.89
N GLN A 216 -7.25 22.96 -19.62
CA GLN A 216 -8.35 23.57 -18.88
C GLN A 216 -7.84 24.79 -18.09
N TYR A 217 -7.46 25.82 -18.80
CA TYR A 217 -6.71 26.96 -18.27
C TYR A 217 -7.43 27.71 -17.15
N GLN A 218 -8.77 27.92 -17.29
CA GLN A 218 -9.52 28.59 -16.22
C GLN A 218 -9.49 27.78 -14.93
N ARG A 219 -9.61 26.49 -15.01
CA ARG A 219 -9.53 25.59 -13.86
C ARG A 219 -8.14 25.58 -13.21
N ALA A 220 -7.10 25.62 -14.05
CA ALA A 220 -5.73 25.76 -13.57
C ALA A 220 -5.53 27.10 -12.81
N LEU A 221 -6.11 28.21 -13.34
CA LEU A 221 -6.08 29.51 -12.65
C LEU A 221 -6.78 29.49 -11.30
N ASP A 222 -7.95 28.86 -11.23
CA ASP A 222 -8.74 28.77 -10.00
C ASP A 222 -7.97 27.95 -8.93
N ASP A 223 -7.36 26.83 -9.33
CA ASP A 223 -6.58 25.97 -8.43
C ASP A 223 -5.28 26.63 -7.95
N ILE A 224 -4.52 27.27 -8.85
CA ILE A 224 -3.28 27.94 -8.44
C ILE A 224 -3.57 29.15 -7.56
N ALA A 225 -4.66 29.86 -7.81
CA ALA A 225 -5.09 30.96 -6.94
C ALA A 225 -5.41 30.45 -5.53
N LYS A 226 -6.05 29.28 -5.44
CA LYS A 226 -6.35 28.66 -4.14
C LYS A 226 -5.09 28.17 -3.42
N ALA A 227 -4.12 27.60 -4.14
CA ALA A 227 -2.82 27.24 -3.56
C ALA A 227 -2.10 28.47 -3.00
N ILE A 228 -2.10 29.61 -3.71
CA ILE A 228 -1.52 30.87 -3.25
C ILE A 228 -2.25 31.42 -2.02
N GLU A 229 -3.57 31.35 -1.99
CA GLU A 229 -4.38 31.77 -0.82
C GLU A 229 -3.97 31.00 0.44
N LEU A 230 -3.79 29.67 0.31
CA LEU A 230 -3.42 28.80 1.43
C LEU A 230 -1.96 28.94 1.83
N ASN A 231 -1.06 29.21 0.89
CA ASN A 231 0.37 29.37 1.13
C ASN A 231 0.97 30.52 0.32
N PRO A 232 0.73 31.78 0.72
CA PRO A 232 1.16 32.97 -0.03
C PRO A 232 2.66 33.19 -0.06
N LYS A 233 3.44 32.45 0.73
CA LYS A 233 4.90 32.55 0.79
C LYS A 233 5.60 31.66 -0.25
N ASP A 234 4.91 30.69 -0.82
CA ASP A 234 5.51 29.84 -1.85
C ASP A 234 5.58 30.58 -3.18
N LEU A 235 6.80 30.87 -3.61
CA LEU A 235 7.05 31.57 -4.87
C LEU A 235 6.80 30.71 -6.09
N THR A 236 6.82 29.38 -5.95
CA THR A 236 6.54 28.42 -7.03
C THR A 236 5.12 28.64 -7.56
N TYR A 237 4.14 28.79 -6.68
CA TYR A 237 2.74 28.99 -7.08
C TYR A 237 2.53 30.29 -7.84
N LYS A 238 3.24 31.36 -7.45
CA LYS A 238 3.18 32.66 -8.17
C LYS A 238 3.82 32.56 -9.55
N ALA A 239 4.91 31.82 -9.67
CA ALA A 239 5.55 31.58 -10.97
C ALA A 239 4.62 30.76 -11.88
N GLU A 240 4.02 29.68 -11.36
CA GLU A 240 3.05 28.87 -12.12
C GLU A 240 1.83 29.67 -12.54
N GLN A 241 1.28 30.52 -11.67
CA GLN A 241 0.17 31.40 -12.04
C GLN A 241 0.53 32.29 -13.25
N ALA A 242 1.75 32.83 -13.28
CA ALA A 242 2.21 33.62 -14.42
C ALA A 242 2.31 32.75 -15.70
N VAL A 243 2.77 31.51 -15.58
CA VAL A 243 2.82 30.56 -16.71
C VAL A 243 1.42 30.26 -17.25
N VAL A 244 0.44 30.01 -16.36
CA VAL A 244 -0.94 29.73 -16.77
C VAL A 244 -1.59 30.94 -17.46
N ASN A 245 -1.33 32.16 -16.97
CA ASN A 245 -1.83 33.41 -17.57
C ASN A 245 -1.32 33.68 -19.00
N LEU A 246 -0.22 33.04 -19.40
CA LEU A 246 0.36 33.19 -20.75
C LEU A 246 -0.22 32.18 -21.76
N ARG A 247 -1.15 31.31 -21.35
CA ARG A 247 -1.74 30.27 -22.19
C ARG A 247 -3.13 30.65 -22.69
#